data_eb6b902d115cc6c4d7946c90c380775b
#
_entry.id   eb6b902d115cc6c4d7946c90c380775b
#
_cell.length_a   1.000
_cell.length_b   1.000
_cell.length_c   1.000
_cell.angle_alpha   90.00
_cell.angle_beta   90.00
_cell.angle_gamma   90.00
#
_symmetry.space_group_name_H-M   'P 1'
#
loop_
_entity.id
_entity.type
_entity.pdbx_description
1 polymer ?
#
loop_
_entity_poly.entity_id
_entity_poly.type
_entity_poly.pdbx_seq_one_letter_code
_entity_poly.pdbx_strand_id
1 'polypeptide(L)'
;MDAVAYAEYLERLVASLGADEHVVGAVALGSTAATVREPDRWSDHDLWVIVRPGSEEQYRTDPSWLPDSGRLLLWLRETRHGMKAVYDDGHLVEVAVFRLDELEVARVNTYRVLLDKGGVAAALPAVREATEAHLDRVQRSEGYLVGQFVTGLLVGIGRYARGEWISGHEFVKVHAVGHLLALLPLVLEPADPDAVDDLNPWRRVEQAFPDMAARISAALAQDVPAATLGLLATAETLRPLLADWPAGVAAVVRRLASEQR
;
A
#
# COMPACT_ATOMS: atom_id res chain seq x y z
N MET A 1 -5.01 18.41 7.86
CA MET A 1 -4.24 19.51 7.23
C MET A 1 -4.91 19.85 5.90
N ASP A 2 -5.01 21.13 5.49
CA ASP A 2 -5.48 21.45 4.13
C ASP A 2 -4.31 21.46 3.13
N ALA A 3 -4.61 21.61 1.84
CA ALA A 3 -3.59 21.51 0.78
C ALA A 3 -2.51 22.61 0.89
N VAL A 4 -2.84 23.79 1.39
CA VAL A 4 -1.88 24.90 1.56
C VAL A 4 -0.91 24.56 2.70
N ALA A 5 -1.45 24.20 3.86
CA ALA A 5 -0.63 23.80 5.01
C ALA A 5 0.24 22.56 4.72
N TYR A 6 -0.26 21.65 3.87
CA TYR A 6 0.50 20.50 3.40
C TYR A 6 1.74 20.93 2.59
N ALA A 7 1.56 21.83 1.63
CA ALA A 7 2.65 22.34 0.82
C ALA A 7 3.67 23.15 1.66
N GLU A 8 3.17 24.01 2.55
CA GLU A 8 4.02 24.80 3.46
C GLU A 8 4.86 23.92 4.41
N TYR A 9 4.29 22.82 4.89
CA TYR A 9 5.04 21.86 5.70
C TYR A 9 6.22 21.30 4.90
N LEU A 10 5.96 20.85 3.67
CA LEU A 10 6.98 20.27 2.79
C LEU A 10 8.09 21.29 2.45
N GLU A 11 7.72 22.54 2.17
CA GLU A 11 8.68 23.63 1.91
C GLU A 11 9.60 23.89 3.11
N ARG A 12 9.03 23.97 4.33
CA ARG A 12 9.81 24.16 5.57
C ARG A 12 10.73 22.97 5.83
N LEU A 13 10.25 21.75 5.59
CA LEU A 13 11.06 20.55 5.73
C LEU A 13 12.24 20.57 4.76
N VAL A 14 12.00 20.84 3.49
CA VAL A 14 13.06 20.90 2.46
C VAL A 14 14.06 22.01 2.77
N ALA A 15 13.63 23.18 3.25
CA ALA A 15 14.52 24.25 3.64
C ALA A 15 15.41 23.86 4.83
N SER A 16 14.85 23.20 5.85
CA SER A 16 15.60 22.69 7.01
C SER A 16 16.62 21.64 6.59
N LEU A 17 16.22 20.63 5.82
CA LEU A 17 17.10 19.58 5.30
C LEU A 17 18.18 20.14 4.35
N GLY A 18 17.83 21.21 3.59
CA GLY A 18 18.76 21.90 2.71
C GLY A 18 19.92 22.57 3.43
N ALA A 19 19.66 23.14 4.61
CA ALA A 19 20.65 23.81 5.46
C ALA A 19 21.56 22.83 6.23
N ASP A 20 21.14 21.59 6.39
CA ASP A 20 21.86 20.58 7.18
C ASP A 20 22.96 19.91 6.33
N GLU A 21 24.22 19.97 6.79
CA GLU A 21 25.37 19.41 6.08
C GLU A 21 25.41 17.87 6.07
N HIS A 22 24.71 17.21 7.00
CA HIS A 22 24.62 15.76 7.05
C HIS A 22 23.59 15.19 6.06
N VAL A 23 22.66 16.02 5.56
CA VAL A 23 21.66 15.60 4.57
C VAL A 23 22.28 15.62 3.18
N VAL A 24 22.14 14.53 2.47
CA VAL A 24 22.56 14.33 1.07
C VAL A 24 21.42 14.64 0.10
N GLY A 25 20.18 14.33 0.50
CA GLY A 25 19.01 14.68 -0.29
C GLY A 25 17.69 14.24 0.34
N ALA A 26 16.60 14.61 -0.33
CA ALA A 26 15.24 14.26 0.07
C ALA A 26 14.39 13.92 -1.15
N VAL A 27 13.51 12.93 -1.00
CA VAL A 27 12.64 12.40 -2.05
C VAL A 27 11.22 12.31 -1.51
N ALA A 28 10.26 12.86 -2.26
CA ALA A 28 8.84 12.65 -2.03
C ALA A 28 8.36 11.40 -2.74
N LEU A 29 7.44 10.66 -2.10
CA LEU A 29 6.88 9.40 -2.60
C LEU A 29 5.36 9.51 -2.66
N GLY A 30 4.73 8.55 -3.32
CA GLY A 30 3.28 8.42 -3.34
C GLY A 30 2.55 9.73 -3.68
N SER A 31 1.58 10.11 -2.86
CA SER A 31 0.82 11.36 -3.03
C SER A 31 1.66 12.62 -2.81
N THR A 32 2.72 12.54 -1.99
CA THR A 32 3.66 13.64 -1.75
C THR A 32 4.50 13.97 -2.99
N ALA A 33 4.70 13.01 -3.90
CA ALA A 33 5.36 13.28 -5.17
C ALA A 33 4.55 14.22 -6.10
N ALA A 34 3.23 14.33 -5.90
CA ALA A 34 2.29 15.24 -6.59
C ALA A 34 2.38 15.20 -8.13
N THR A 35 2.64 14.01 -8.70
CA THR A 35 2.76 13.85 -10.16
C THR A 35 1.42 13.52 -10.83
N VAL A 36 0.47 12.95 -10.06
CA VAL A 36 -0.79 12.44 -10.60
C VAL A 36 -2.00 12.98 -9.82
N ARG A 37 -1.83 13.34 -8.53
CA ARG A 37 -2.95 13.77 -7.68
C ARG A 37 -2.55 14.86 -6.70
N GLU A 38 -3.43 15.85 -6.51
CA GLU A 38 -3.25 16.84 -5.45
C GLU A 38 -3.53 16.21 -4.08
N PRO A 39 -2.69 16.52 -3.07
CA PRO A 39 -2.92 16.09 -1.69
C PRO A 39 -4.23 16.66 -1.14
N ASP A 40 -4.91 15.88 -0.33
CA ASP A 40 -6.12 16.29 0.39
C ASP A 40 -5.89 16.24 1.92
N ARG A 41 -6.95 16.54 2.70
CA ARG A 41 -6.85 16.58 4.17
C ARG A 41 -6.49 15.25 4.84
N TRP A 42 -6.57 14.14 4.10
CA TRP A 42 -6.26 12.79 4.56
C TRP A 42 -4.90 12.29 4.06
N SER A 43 -4.23 13.11 3.24
CA SER A 43 -2.93 12.76 2.71
C SER A 43 -1.87 12.86 3.81
N ASP A 44 -1.05 11.83 3.89
CA ASP A 44 0.19 11.76 4.65
C ASP A 44 1.35 12.34 3.83
N HIS A 45 2.47 12.62 4.49
CA HIS A 45 3.72 12.89 3.80
C HIS A 45 4.57 11.65 3.79
N ASP A 46 4.79 11.10 2.59
CA ASP A 46 5.69 9.98 2.36
C ASP A 46 7.05 10.48 1.84
N LEU A 47 8.12 10.21 2.57
CA LEU A 47 9.42 10.81 2.32
C LEU A 47 10.57 9.82 2.50
N TRP A 48 11.61 9.99 1.67
CA TRP A 48 12.94 9.50 2.00
C TRP A 48 13.87 10.67 2.29
N VAL A 49 14.65 10.53 3.34
CA VAL A 49 15.76 11.45 3.68
C VAL A 49 17.06 10.67 3.56
N ILE A 50 17.93 11.15 2.70
CA ILE A 50 19.22 10.53 2.46
C ILE A 50 20.29 11.32 3.20
N VAL A 51 21.05 10.64 4.06
CA VAL A 51 22.04 11.26 4.94
C VAL A 51 23.43 10.68 4.70
N ARG A 52 24.45 11.40 5.18
CA ARG A 52 25.83 10.92 5.15
C ARG A 52 26.03 9.70 6.04
N PRO A 53 26.95 8.78 5.67
CA PRO A 53 27.29 7.63 6.51
C PRO A 53 27.67 8.05 7.93
N GLY A 54 27.08 7.37 8.92
CA GLY A 54 27.28 7.63 10.34
C GLY A 54 26.31 8.62 10.98
N SER A 55 25.45 9.28 10.19
CA SER A 55 24.43 10.19 10.71
C SER A 55 23.04 9.56 10.81
N GLU A 56 22.83 8.36 10.25
CA GLU A 56 21.50 7.75 10.06
C GLU A 56 20.74 7.59 11.37
N GLU A 57 21.41 7.09 12.41
CA GLU A 57 20.74 6.80 13.68
C GLU A 57 20.29 8.06 14.41
N GLN A 58 21.01 9.19 14.26
CA GLN A 58 20.57 10.47 14.78
C GLN A 58 19.20 10.84 14.22
N TYR A 59 19.02 10.77 12.91
CA TYR A 59 17.75 11.10 12.25
C TYR A 59 16.65 10.08 12.54
N ARG A 60 17.00 8.82 12.80
CA ARG A 60 16.06 7.74 13.13
C ARG A 60 15.58 7.77 14.59
N THR A 61 16.37 8.36 15.49
CA THR A 61 16.07 8.38 16.93
C THR A 61 15.55 9.72 17.45
N ASP A 62 15.98 10.81 16.85
CA ASP A 62 15.59 12.16 17.25
C ASP A 62 14.81 12.85 16.13
N PRO A 63 13.50 13.13 16.30
CA PRO A 63 12.67 13.80 15.30
C PRO A 63 12.81 15.33 15.29
N SER A 64 13.73 15.93 16.02
CA SER A 64 13.87 17.38 16.16
C SER A 64 14.12 18.12 14.84
N TRP A 65 14.56 17.41 13.80
CA TRP A 65 14.76 17.93 12.45
C TRP A 65 13.46 18.10 11.64
N LEU A 66 12.34 17.49 12.10
CA LEU A 66 11.02 17.68 11.50
C LEU A 66 10.46 19.05 11.86
N PRO A 67 9.78 19.75 10.92
CA PRO A 67 9.03 20.97 11.25
C PRO A 67 8.04 20.73 12.39
N ASP A 68 7.93 21.73 13.28
CA ASP A 68 7.01 21.71 14.40
C ASP A 68 7.13 20.45 15.30
N SER A 69 8.34 19.90 15.44
CA SER A 69 8.57 18.65 16.20
C SER A 69 8.08 18.70 17.65
N GLY A 70 7.93 19.89 18.25
CA GLY A 70 7.32 20.08 19.57
C GLY A 70 5.82 19.74 19.64
N ARG A 71 5.15 19.58 18.49
CA ARG A 71 3.74 19.15 18.38
C ARG A 71 3.57 17.66 18.13
N LEU A 72 4.67 16.89 18.07
CA LEU A 72 4.61 15.45 17.87
C LEU A 72 3.99 14.75 19.08
N LEU A 73 3.01 13.89 18.84
CA LEU A 73 2.41 12.97 19.80
C LEU A 73 3.05 11.57 19.75
N LEU A 74 3.59 11.21 18.57
CA LEU A 74 4.23 9.91 18.36
C LEU A 74 5.43 10.05 17.44
N TRP A 75 6.53 9.41 17.82
CA TRP A 75 7.64 9.07 16.95
C TRP A 75 7.90 7.58 17.10
N LEU A 76 7.62 6.81 16.05
CA LEU A 76 7.70 5.34 16.05
C LEU A 76 8.69 4.88 14.99
N ARG A 77 9.67 4.08 15.40
CA ARG A 77 10.48 3.31 14.46
C ARG A 77 9.71 2.05 14.04
N GLU A 78 9.23 2.02 12.82
CA GLU A 78 8.44 0.91 12.27
C GLU A 78 9.33 -0.18 11.66
N THR A 79 10.38 0.24 10.95
CA THR A 79 11.34 -0.67 10.31
C THR A 79 12.78 -0.24 10.63
N ARG A 80 13.76 -0.93 10.08
CA ARG A 80 15.17 -0.51 10.20
C ARG A 80 15.38 0.94 9.72
N HIS A 81 14.72 1.33 8.64
CA HIS A 81 14.91 2.62 7.99
C HIS A 81 13.68 3.55 8.13
N GLY A 82 12.50 2.99 8.35
CA GLY A 82 11.22 3.69 8.35
C GLY A 82 10.76 4.12 9.74
N MET A 83 10.32 5.37 9.84
CA MET A 83 9.72 5.99 11.02
C MET A 83 8.36 6.56 10.67
N LYS A 84 7.48 6.63 11.68
CA LYS A 84 6.19 7.31 11.63
C LYS A 84 6.14 8.42 12.67
N ALA A 85 5.74 9.60 12.24
CA ALA A 85 5.48 10.75 13.09
C ALA A 85 4.01 11.11 13.04
N VAL A 86 3.36 11.25 14.20
CA VAL A 86 1.97 11.73 14.29
C VAL A 86 1.94 13.03 15.06
N TYR A 87 1.37 14.06 14.47
CA TYR A 87 1.18 15.37 15.06
C TYR A 87 -0.17 15.48 15.79
N ASP A 88 -0.30 16.50 16.63
CA ASP A 88 -1.48 16.76 17.47
C ASP A 88 -2.76 17.09 16.68
N ASP A 89 -2.65 17.44 15.40
CA ASP A 89 -3.78 17.63 14.48
C ASP A 89 -4.12 16.38 13.65
N GLY A 90 -3.46 15.24 13.94
CA GLY A 90 -3.62 13.97 13.22
C GLY A 90 -2.82 13.86 11.93
N HIS A 91 -1.97 14.84 11.61
CA HIS A 91 -1.08 14.75 10.46
C HIS A 91 -0.05 13.63 10.65
N LEU A 92 0.04 12.74 9.67
CA LEU A 92 0.99 11.63 9.61
C LEU A 92 2.14 11.98 8.65
N VAL A 93 3.35 11.71 9.09
CA VAL A 93 4.55 11.72 8.24
C VAL A 93 5.20 10.34 8.31
N GLU A 94 5.29 9.68 7.19
CA GLU A 94 6.06 8.45 7.01
C GLU A 94 7.39 8.81 6.37
N VAL A 95 8.47 8.53 7.07
CA VAL A 95 9.80 8.86 6.57
C VAL A 95 10.75 7.68 6.69
N ALA A 96 11.47 7.37 5.62
CA ALA A 96 12.58 6.44 5.71
C ALA A 96 13.91 7.20 5.58
N VAL A 97 14.84 6.92 6.47
CA VAL A 97 16.19 7.50 6.47
C VAL A 97 17.18 6.48 5.96
N PHE A 98 17.89 6.83 4.90
CA PHE A 98 18.87 5.99 4.21
C PHE A 98 20.21 6.68 4.08
N ARG A 99 21.26 5.89 3.96
CA ARG A 99 22.45 6.30 3.22
C ARG A 99 22.20 6.07 1.73
N LEU A 100 23.02 6.69 0.88
CA LEU A 100 22.89 6.53 -0.57
C LEU A 100 23.06 5.05 -1.02
N ASP A 101 23.98 4.32 -0.39
CA ASP A 101 24.21 2.90 -0.66
C ASP A 101 23.10 1.99 -0.13
N GLU A 102 22.33 2.41 0.87
CA GLU A 102 21.19 1.65 1.38
C GLU A 102 19.93 1.74 0.47
N LEU A 103 19.92 2.61 -0.53
CA LEU A 103 18.79 2.70 -1.48
C LEU A 103 18.57 1.41 -2.29
N GLU A 104 19.54 0.52 -2.37
CA GLU A 104 19.42 -0.79 -3.05
C GLU A 104 18.29 -1.67 -2.47
N VAL A 105 17.97 -1.53 -1.17
CA VAL A 105 16.89 -2.28 -0.53
C VAL A 105 15.53 -1.58 -0.62
N ALA A 106 15.51 -0.34 -1.08
CA ALA A 106 14.30 0.46 -1.20
C ALA A 106 13.45 0.01 -2.40
N ARG A 107 12.16 0.34 -2.35
CA ARG A 107 11.21 0.10 -3.45
C ARG A 107 10.42 1.37 -3.70
N VAL A 108 10.29 1.73 -4.98
CA VAL A 108 9.57 2.93 -5.39
C VAL A 108 8.99 2.77 -6.79
N ASN A 109 7.75 3.21 -6.98
CA ASN A 109 7.12 3.33 -8.31
C ASN A 109 7.08 4.80 -8.76
N THR A 110 6.60 5.70 -7.90
CA THR A 110 6.45 7.13 -8.19
C THR A 110 7.20 7.95 -7.17
N TYR A 111 8.05 8.86 -7.64
CA TYR A 111 8.85 9.71 -6.78
C TYR A 111 9.10 11.10 -7.39
N ARG A 112 9.44 12.06 -6.53
CA ARG A 112 9.95 13.38 -6.91
C ARG A 112 11.13 13.75 -6.02
N VAL A 113 12.25 14.10 -6.63
CA VAL A 113 13.43 14.59 -5.89
C VAL A 113 13.14 16.02 -5.41
N LEU A 114 13.20 16.23 -4.10
CA LEU A 114 12.97 17.51 -3.44
C LEU A 114 14.29 18.25 -3.20
N LEU A 115 15.34 17.51 -2.89
CA LEU A 115 16.68 18.01 -2.60
C LEU A 115 17.71 16.99 -3.09
N ASP A 116 18.75 17.45 -3.78
CA ASP A 116 19.90 16.64 -4.19
C ASP A 116 21.20 17.42 -3.98
N LYS A 117 22.00 17.00 -3.00
CA LYS A 117 23.33 17.54 -2.71
C LYS A 117 24.44 16.52 -2.98
N GLY A 118 24.09 15.30 -3.42
CA GLY A 118 25.07 14.23 -3.51
C GLY A 118 24.71 13.05 -4.40
N GLY A 119 23.96 13.24 -5.50
CA GLY A 119 23.71 12.20 -6.50
C GLY A 119 22.48 11.33 -6.23
N VAL A 120 21.54 11.79 -5.42
CA VAL A 120 20.29 11.08 -5.15
C VAL A 120 19.48 10.88 -6.45
N ALA A 121 19.33 11.94 -7.26
CA ALA A 121 18.62 11.86 -8.53
C ALA A 121 19.24 10.84 -9.51
N ALA A 122 20.55 10.67 -9.46
CA ALA A 122 21.25 9.69 -10.31
C ALA A 122 21.05 8.25 -9.84
N ALA A 123 20.80 8.02 -8.54
CA ALA A 123 20.60 6.69 -7.97
C ALA A 123 19.17 6.15 -8.17
N LEU A 124 18.15 7.01 -8.18
CA LEU A 124 16.75 6.61 -8.16
C LEU A 124 16.28 5.81 -9.39
N PRO A 125 16.75 6.04 -10.63
CA PRO A 125 16.38 5.20 -11.77
C PRO A 125 16.71 3.72 -11.56
N ALA A 126 17.86 3.40 -10.97
CA ALA A 126 18.24 2.03 -10.65
C ALA A 126 17.35 1.40 -9.56
N VAL A 127 16.92 2.19 -8.56
CA VAL A 127 15.97 1.73 -7.54
C VAL A 127 14.60 1.41 -8.15
N ARG A 128 14.13 2.24 -9.08
CA ARG A 128 12.89 2.03 -9.81
C ARG A 128 12.97 0.77 -10.67
N GLU A 129 14.02 0.61 -11.46
CA GLU A 129 14.26 -0.60 -12.28
C GLU A 129 14.30 -1.86 -11.42
N ALA A 130 14.99 -1.81 -10.27
CA ALA A 130 15.02 -2.93 -9.31
C ALA A 130 13.64 -3.21 -8.70
N THR A 131 12.78 -2.20 -8.56
CA THR A 131 11.39 -2.35 -8.10
C THR A 131 10.56 -3.05 -9.17
N GLU A 132 10.61 -2.61 -10.42
CA GLU A 132 9.93 -3.21 -11.56
C GLU A 132 10.34 -4.69 -11.72
N ALA A 133 11.65 -4.98 -11.72
CA ALA A 133 12.15 -6.35 -11.77
C ALA A 133 11.76 -7.22 -10.56
N HIS A 134 11.54 -6.62 -9.38
CA HIS A 134 10.99 -7.32 -8.23
C HIS A 134 9.51 -7.67 -8.42
N LEU A 135 8.70 -6.71 -8.89
CA LEU A 135 7.27 -6.90 -9.15
C LEU A 135 7.07 -8.01 -10.20
N ASP A 136 7.82 -8.01 -11.29
CA ASP A 136 7.78 -9.07 -12.31
C ASP A 136 8.06 -10.46 -11.73
N ARG A 137 9.05 -10.58 -10.83
CA ARG A 137 9.39 -11.84 -10.18
C ARG A 137 8.33 -12.34 -9.21
N VAL A 138 7.58 -11.44 -8.56
CA VAL A 138 6.53 -11.79 -7.60
C VAL A 138 5.14 -11.81 -8.22
N GLN A 139 5.02 -11.41 -9.50
CA GLN A 139 3.77 -11.48 -10.23
C GLN A 139 3.22 -12.91 -10.22
N ARG A 140 1.97 -13.04 -9.87
CA ARG A 140 1.28 -14.32 -9.80
C ARG A 140 0.45 -14.55 -11.05
N SER A 141 0.42 -15.79 -11.54
CA SER A 141 -0.45 -16.15 -12.65
C SER A 141 -1.93 -16.03 -12.24
N GLU A 142 -2.79 -15.81 -13.23
CA GLU A 142 -4.25 -15.82 -13.08
C GLU A 142 -4.72 -17.04 -12.30
N GLY A 143 -4.31 -18.25 -12.74
CA GLY A 143 -4.71 -19.49 -12.07
C GLY A 143 -4.23 -19.60 -10.62
N TYR A 144 -3.05 -19.06 -10.29
CA TYR A 144 -2.59 -18.96 -8.91
C TYR A 144 -3.51 -18.06 -8.08
N LEU A 145 -3.83 -16.86 -8.57
CA LEU A 145 -4.65 -15.87 -7.86
C LEU A 145 -6.08 -16.39 -7.64
N VAL A 146 -6.69 -16.96 -8.67
CA VAL A 146 -8.01 -17.58 -8.58
C VAL A 146 -7.99 -18.77 -7.59
N GLY A 147 -6.97 -19.61 -7.67
CA GLY A 147 -6.80 -20.75 -6.75
C GLY A 147 -6.67 -20.29 -5.29
N GLN A 148 -5.82 -19.31 -5.02
CA GLN A 148 -5.62 -18.75 -3.68
C GLN A 148 -6.87 -18.01 -3.17
N PHE A 149 -7.59 -17.32 -4.04
CA PHE A 149 -8.87 -16.69 -3.68
C PHE A 149 -9.86 -17.71 -3.17
N VAL A 150 -10.17 -18.74 -3.95
CA VAL A 150 -11.21 -19.74 -3.55
C VAL A 150 -10.77 -20.59 -2.36
N THR A 151 -9.47 -20.93 -2.26
CA THR A 151 -8.95 -21.67 -1.11
C THR A 151 -8.88 -20.80 0.14
N GLY A 152 -8.61 -19.52 0.02
CA GLY A 152 -8.71 -18.55 1.12
C GLY A 152 -10.14 -18.47 1.68
N LEU A 153 -11.15 -18.42 0.83
CA LEU A 153 -12.55 -18.48 1.24
C LEU A 153 -12.88 -19.81 1.94
N LEU A 154 -12.40 -20.94 1.39
CA LEU A 154 -12.62 -22.27 1.97
C LEU A 154 -12.02 -22.40 3.37
N VAL A 155 -10.76 -21.98 3.54
CA VAL A 155 -10.08 -21.99 4.83
C VAL A 155 -10.78 -21.07 5.82
N GLY A 156 -11.13 -19.86 5.39
CA GLY A 156 -11.77 -18.85 6.24
C GLY A 156 -13.12 -19.29 6.78
N ILE A 157 -13.99 -19.86 5.93
CA ILE A 157 -15.29 -20.36 6.38
C ILE A 157 -15.14 -21.56 7.31
N GLY A 158 -14.17 -22.45 7.06
CA GLY A 158 -13.88 -23.57 7.95
C GLY A 158 -13.37 -23.14 9.32
N ARG A 159 -12.54 -22.10 9.40
CA ARG A 159 -12.09 -21.50 10.67
C ARG A 159 -13.24 -20.86 11.43
N TYR A 160 -14.05 -20.08 10.73
CA TYR A 160 -15.24 -19.45 11.30
C TYR A 160 -16.19 -20.50 11.92
N ALA A 161 -16.46 -21.59 11.20
CA ALA A 161 -17.32 -22.69 11.67
C ALA A 161 -16.79 -23.39 12.93
N ARG A 162 -15.46 -23.37 13.17
CA ARG A 162 -14.83 -23.88 14.38
C ARG A 162 -14.78 -22.89 15.54
N GLY A 163 -15.37 -21.70 15.40
CA GLY A 163 -15.29 -20.63 16.39
C GLY A 163 -13.98 -19.80 16.36
N GLU A 164 -13.11 -20.02 15.38
CA GLU A 164 -11.90 -19.21 15.13
C GLU A 164 -12.27 -17.96 14.32
N TRP A 165 -13.13 -17.12 14.87
CA TRP A 165 -13.77 -16.03 14.12
C TRP A 165 -12.78 -14.99 13.59
N ILE A 166 -11.80 -14.56 14.40
CA ILE A 166 -10.79 -13.58 14.00
C ILE A 166 -10.01 -14.10 12.78
N SER A 167 -9.55 -15.34 12.83
CA SER A 167 -8.86 -15.97 11.72
C SER A 167 -9.76 -16.20 10.49
N GLY A 168 -11.05 -16.50 10.71
CA GLY A 168 -12.06 -16.55 9.65
C GLY A 168 -12.18 -15.21 8.91
N HIS A 169 -12.26 -14.09 9.66
CA HIS A 169 -12.26 -12.75 9.08
C HIS A 169 -10.98 -12.46 8.29
N GLU A 170 -9.81 -12.80 8.83
CA GLU A 170 -8.52 -12.59 8.16
C GLU A 170 -8.46 -13.31 6.81
N PHE A 171 -8.78 -14.61 6.78
CA PHE A 171 -8.72 -15.39 5.54
C PHE A 171 -9.72 -14.92 4.49
N VAL A 172 -10.95 -14.61 4.88
CA VAL A 172 -12.01 -14.19 3.93
C VAL A 172 -11.80 -12.73 3.51
N LYS A 173 -11.59 -11.82 4.46
CA LYS A 173 -11.66 -10.38 4.19
C LYS A 173 -10.32 -9.74 3.89
N VAL A 174 -9.20 -10.42 4.16
CA VAL A 174 -7.86 -9.91 3.87
C VAL A 174 -7.19 -10.78 2.81
N HIS A 175 -6.92 -12.06 3.09
CA HIS A 175 -6.15 -12.89 2.17
C HIS A 175 -6.89 -13.15 0.86
N ALA A 176 -8.15 -13.63 0.90
CA ALA A 176 -8.92 -13.87 -0.32
C ALA A 176 -9.14 -12.57 -1.11
N VAL A 177 -9.52 -11.49 -0.43
CA VAL A 177 -9.69 -10.18 -1.09
C VAL A 177 -8.39 -9.69 -1.72
N GLY A 178 -7.24 -9.82 -1.04
CA GLY A 178 -5.95 -9.43 -1.61
C GLY A 178 -5.64 -10.16 -2.93
N HIS A 179 -5.96 -11.46 -3.02
CA HIS A 179 -5.80 -12.21 -4.27
C HIS A 179 -6.81 -11.79 -5.35
N LEU A 180 -8.06 -11.50 -4.97
CA LEU A 180 -9.06 -10.98 -5.91
C LEU A 180 -8.64 -9.61 -6.47
N LEU A 181 -8.17 -8.69 -5.62
CA LEU A 181 -7.71 -7.38 -6.04
C LEU A 181 -6.49 -7.46 -6.99
N ALA A 182 -5.54 -8.34 -6.69
CA ALA A 182 -4.39 -8.58 -7.55
C ALA A 182 -4.77 -9.22 -8.91
N LEU A 183 -5.92 -9.90 -8.99
CA LEU A 183 -6.44 -10.47 -10.24
C LEU A 183 -7.04 -9.41 -11.16
N LEU A 184 -7.66 -8.34 -10.62
CA LEU A 184 -8.42 -7.38 -11.42
C LEU A 184 -7.61 -6.78 -12.58
N PRO A 185 -6.39 -6.24 -12.38
CA PRO A 185 -5.61 -5.64 -13.47
C PRO A 185 -5.12 -6.66 -14.51
N LEU A 186 -5.17 -7.95 -14.24
CA LEU A 186 -4.82 -9.00 -15.20
C LEU A 186 -5.98 -9.32 -16.17
N VAL A 187 -7.23 -9.03 -15.76
CA VAL A 187 -8.42 -9.49 -16.50
C VAL A 187 -9.39 -8.39 -16.87
N LEU A 188 -9.22 -7.18 -16.32
CA LEU A 188 -10.07 -6.02 -16.58
C LEU A 188 -9.21 -4.82 -16.99
N GLU A 189 -9.74 -4.04 -17.92
CA GLU A 189 -9.20 -2.70 -18.19
C GLU A 189 -9.64 -1.74 -17.07
N PRO A 190 -8.71 -1.03 -16.44
CA PRO A 190 -9.05 -0.06 -15.40
C PRO A 190 -9.78 1.16 -15.99
N ALA A 191 -10.78 1.67 -15.29
CA ALA A 191 -11.47 2.92 -15.66
C ALA A 191 -10.53 4.13 -15.52
N ASP A 192 -9.59 4.07 -14.57
CA ASP A 192 -8.51 5.03 -14.38
C ASP A 192 -7.18 4.26 -14.23
N PRO A 193 -6.35 4.20 -15.30
CA PRO A 193 -5.05 3.51 -15.24
C PRO A 193 -4.08 4.11 -14.22
N ASP A 194 -4.15 5.41 -13.97
CA ASP A 194 -3.27 6.10 -13.01
C ASP A 194 -3.63 5.80 -11.55
N ALA A 195 -4.83 5.24 -11.33
CA ALA A 195 -5.25 4.78 -10.02
C ALA A 195 -4.71 3.39 -9.65
N VAL A 196 -4.22 2.61 -10.61
CA VAL A 196 -3.63 1.29 -10.35
C VAL A 196 -2.32 1.45 -9.59
N ASP A 197 -2.18 0.71 -8.48
CA ASP A 197 -0.98 0.73 -7.65
C ASP A 197 -0.37 -0.68 -7.58
N ASP A 198 0.75 -0.88 -8.28
CA ASP A 198 1.41 -2.18 -8.39
C ASP A 198 2.04 -2.66 -7.08
N LEU A 199 2.35 -1.74 -6.16
CA LEU A 199 2.91 -2.05 -4.84
C LEU A 199 1.82 -2.34 -3.79
N ASN A 200 0.63 -1.79 -3.99
CA ASN A 200 -0.49 -1.98 -3.06
C ASN A 200 -1.83 -2.05 -3.79
N PRO A 201 -2.29 -3.26 -4.18
CA PRO A 201 -3.53 -3.43 -4.93
C PRO A 201 -4.81 -3.02 -4.17
N TRP A 202 -4.70 -2.69 -2.89
CA TRP A 202 -5.82 -2.19 -2.10
C TRP A 202 -6.09 -0.69 -2.28
N ARG A 203 -5.10 0.04 -2.79
CA ARG A 203 -5.23 1.49 -2.94
C ARG A 203 -6.00 1.84 -4.20
N ARG A 204 -6.94 2.77 -4.07
CA ARG A 204 -7.68 3.39 -5.18
C ARG A 204 -8.46 2.42 -6.08
N VAL A 205 -8.80 1.24 -5.56
CA VAL A 205 -9.60 0.23 -6.29
C VAL A 205 -10.92 0.82 -6.77
N GLU A 206 -11.51 1.71 -5.97
CA GLU A 206 -12.76 2.41 -6.28
C GLU A 206 -12.67 3.33 -7.51
N GLN A 207 -11.47 3.77 -7.85
CA GLN A 207 -11.18 4.58 -9.03
C GLN A 207 -10.80 3.71 -10.22
N ALA A 208 -9.90 2.73 -9.99
CA ALA A 208 -9.45 1.83 -11.04
C ALA A 208 -10.57 0.86 -11.51
N PHE A 209 -11.34 0.29 -10.57
CA PHE A 209 -12.34 -0.75 -10.85
C PHE A 209 -13.65 -0.51 -10.07
N PRO A 210 -14.39 0.59 -10.33
CA PRO A 210 -15.50 1.06 -9.49
C PRO A 210 -16.60 0.03 -9.24
N ASP A 211 -17.00 -0.73 -10.26
CA ASP A 211 -18.04 -1.76 -10.13
C ASP A 211 -17.61 -2.93 -9.25
N MET A 212 -16.35 -3.37 -9.40
CA MET A 212 -15.79 -4.44 -8.58
C MET A 212 -15.58 -3.97 -7.14
N ALA A 213 -15.06 -2.77 -6.95
CA ALA A 213 -14.87 -2.16 -5.65
C ALA A 213 -16.18 -2.03 -4.88
N ALA A 214 -17.25 -1.56 -5.51
CA ALA A 214 -18.58 -1.46 -4.88
C ALA A 214 -19.10 -2.82 -4.40
N ARG A 215 -18.94 -3.88 -5.20
CA ARG A 215 -19.35 -5.25 -4.83
C ARG A 215 -18.50 -5.83 -3.70
N ILE A 216 -17.18 -5.66 -3.79
CA ILE A 216 -16.23 -6.11 -2.75
C ILE A 216 -16.51 -5.38 -1.44
N SER A 217 -16.66 -4.05 -1.47
CA SER A 217 -16.97 -3.23 -0.28
C SER A 217 -18.27 -3.66 0.38
N ALA A 218 -19.32 -3.91 -0.40
CA ALA A 218 -20.60 -4.41 0.11
C ALA A 218 -20.46 -5.79 0.79
N ALA A 219 -19.65 -6.68 0.24
CA ALA A 219 -19.36 -7.99 0.84
C ALA A 219 -18.54 -7.84 2.14
N LEU A 220 -17.53 -6.98 2.16
CA LEU A 220 -16.69 -6.73 3.34
C LEU A 220 -17.46 -6.21 4.55
N ALA A 221 -18.57 -5.52 4.33
CA ALA A 221 -19.45 -5.00 5.39
C ALA A 221 -20.29 -6.09 6.08
N GLN A 222 -20.33 -7.31 5.54
CA GLN A 222 -21.12 -8.43 6.07
C GLN A 222 -20.34 -9.27 7.10
N ASP A 223 -21.03 -10.21 7.77
CA ASP A 223 -20.37 -11.29 8.53
C ASP A 223 -19.56 -12.21 7.61
N VAL A 224 -18.79 -13.13 8.17
CA VAL A 224 -17.90 -14.01 7.39
C VAL A 224 -18.66 -14.90 6.40
N PRO A 225 -19.77 -15.59 6.77
CA PRO A 225 -20.54 -16.38 5.83
C PRO A 225 -21.12 -15.56 4.66
N ALA A 226 -21.75 -14.43 4.96
CA ALA A 226 -22.33 -13.56 3.93
C ALA A 226 -21.25 -12.88 3.08
N ALA A 227 -20.13 -12.45 3.68
CA ALA A 227 -18.97 -11.93 2.95
C ALA A 227 -18.39 -12.98 1.98
N THR A 228 -18.24 -14.24 2.42
CA THR A 228 -17.78 -15.35 1.58
C THR A 228 -18.66 -15.52 0.35
N LEU A 229 -19.98 -15.53 0.53
CA LEU A 229 -20.93 -15.65 -0.59
C LEU A 229 -20.88 -14.43 -1.53
N GLY A 230 -20.81 -13.22 -0.98
CA GLY A 230 -20.73 -11.97 -1.75
C GLY A 230 -19.45 -11.87 -2.58
N LEU A 231 -18.30 -12.20 -1.98
CA LEU A 231 -17.00 -12.22 -2.66
C LEU A 231 -16.95 -13.28 -3.75
N LEU A 232 -17.48 -14.49 -3.46
CA LEU A 232 -17.56 -15.55 -4.45
C LEU A 232 -18.43 -15.15 -5.65
N ALA A 233 -19.62 -14.58 -5.39
CA ALA A 233 -20.50 -14.08 -6.45
C ALA A 233 -19.86 -12.96 -7.26
N THR A 234 -19.09 -12.09 -6.61
CA THR A 234 -18.34 -11.01 -7.28
C THR A 234 -17.28 -11.60 -8.22
N ALA A 235 -16.45 -12.52 -7.75
CA ALA A 235 -15.41 -13.15 -8.57
C ALA A 235 -16.01 -13.98 -9.72
N GLU A 236 -17.18 -14.59 -9.54
CA GLU A 236 -17.87 -15.32 -10.61
C GLU A 236 -18.29 -14.45 -11.79
N THR A 237 -18.43 -13.14 -11.62
CA THR A 237 -18.66 -12.23 -12.74
C THR A 237 -17.48 -12.15 -13.69
N LEU A 238 -16.27 -12.48 -13.23
CA LEU A 238 -15.05 -12.50 -14.03
C LEU A 238 -14.88 -13.80 -14.83
N ARG A 239 -15.64 -14.86 -14.55
CA ARG A 239 -15.50 -16.17 -15.24
C ARG A 239 -15.36 -16.11 -16.75
N PRO A 240 -16.11 -15.28 -17.49
CA PRO A 240 -15.99 -15.22 -18.94
C PRO A 240 -14.63 -14.74 -19.44
N LEU A 241 -13.85 -14.10 -18.56
CA LEU A 241 -12.54 -13.52 -18.83
C LEU A 241 -11.38 -14.41 -18.37
N LEU A 242 -11.66 -15.43 -17.56
CA LEU A 242 -10.66 -16.31 -16.96
C LEU A 242 -10.38 -17.51 -17.85
N ALA A 243 -9.12 -17.93 -17.93
CA ALA A 243 -8.71 -19.15 -18.64
C ALA A 243 -9.32 -20.40 -17.98
N ASP A 244 -9.41 -20.44 -16.65
CA ASP A 244 -10.01 -21.53 -15.89
C ASP A 244 -10.70 -21.00 -14.62
N TRP A 245 -11.78 -21.70 -14.21
CA TRP A 245 -12.52 -21.40 -12.98
C TRP A 245 -12.77 -22.69 -12.20
N PRO A 246 -12.34 -22.80 -10.92
CA PRO A 246 -12.46 -24.01 -10.11
C PRO A 246 -13.91 -24.20 -9.59
N ALA A 247 -14.85 -24.45 -10.49
CA ALA A 247 -16.28 -24.51 -10.21
C ALA A 247 -16.64 -25.50 -9.11
N GLY A 248 -15.93 -26.62 -9.03
CA GLY A 248 -16.14 -27.64 -7.97
C GLY A 248 -15.83 -27.08 -6.58
N VAL A 249 -14.69 -26.39 -6.42
CA VAL A 249 -14.30 -25.77 -5.14
C VAL A 249 -15.24 -24.62 -4.80
N ALA A 250 -15.60 -23.78 -5.77
CA ALA A 250 -16.56 -22.69 -5.60
C ALA A 250 -17.93 -23.19 -5.10
N ALA A 251 -18.42 -24.32 -5.63
CA ALA A 251 -19.67 -24.96 -5.15
C ALA A 251 -19.56 -25.44 -3.70
N VAL A 252 -18.42 -26.02 -3.31
CA VAL A 252 -18.16 -26.45 -1.92
C VAL A 252 -18.14 -25.23 -0.99
N VAL A 253 -17.40 -24.16 -1.34
CA VAL A 253 -17.35 -22.91 -0.56
C VAL A 253 -18.76 -22.35 -0.36
N ARG A 254 -19.55 -22.25 -1.43
CA ARG A 254 -20.93 -21.74 -1.37
C ARG A 254 -21.78 -22.57 -0.41
N ARG A 255 -21.75 -23.90 -0.51
CA ARG A 255 -22.49 -24.78 0.39
C ARG A 255 -22.10 -24.56 1.84
N LEU A 256 -20.80 -24.62 2.15
CA LEU A 256 -20.30 -24.47 3.52
C LEU A 256 -20.65 -23.09 4.12
N ALA A 257 -20.53 -22.00 3.34
CA ALA A 257 -20.91 -20.68 3.80
C ALA A 257 -22.42 -20.56 4.06
N SER A 258 -23.26 -21.23 3.25
CA SER A 258 -24.70 -21.25 3.44
C SER A 258 -25.14 -22.01 4.69
N GLU A 259 -24.39 -23.04 5.09
CA GLU A 259 -24.63 -23.85 6.30
C GLU A 259 -24.31 -23.05 7.60
N GLN A 260 -23.56 -21.93 7.51
CA GLN A 260 -23.18 -21.11 8.66
C GLN A 260 -24.07 -19.86 8.85
N ARG A 261 -25.07 -19.68 8.03
CA ARG A 261 -26.08 -18.61 8.11
C ARG A 261 -27.26 -19.06 8.93
#